data_536759735c5339594dfb3cced4ce5035
#
_entry.id   536759735c5339594dfb3cced4ce5035
#
_cell.length_a   1.000
_cell.length_b   1.000
_cell.length_c   1.000
_cell.angle_alpha   90.00
_cell.angle_beta   90.00
_cell.angle_gamma   90.00
#
_symmetry.space_group_name_H-M   'P 1'
#
loop_
_entity.id
_entity.type
_entity.pdbx_description
1 polymer ?
#
loop_
_entity_poly.entity_id
_entity_poly.type
_entity_poly.pdbx_seq_one_letter_code
_entity_poly.pdbx_strand_id
1 'polypeptide(L)'
;LEAVPDTAEEVIAAIRAAGCQVGISIRPGTPVEAVFPYLGVVDLILVMSVEPGFGGQKFIPTTPTRIAAICAERTRRGCDTLIEVDGGINTETGPLCIAAGADWLVAGSSLFHAMDPAAVVNVLHSK
;
A
#
# COMPACT_ATOMS: atom_id res chain seq x y z
N LEU A 1 7.28 6.57 6.23
CA LEU A 1 7.21 8.00 5.93
C LEU A 1 5.91 8.32 5.20
N GLU A 2 5.20 9.33 5.62
CA GLU A 2 4.05 9.85 4.91
C GLU A 2 4.51 10.78 3.77
N ALA A 3 3.78 10.78 2.65
CA ALA A 3 4.10 11.64 1.51
C ALA A 3 3.82 13.12 1.85
N VAL A 4 4.80 13.77 2.46
CA VAL A 4 4.80 15.21 2.74
C VAL A 4 5.84 15.84 1.83
N PRO A 5 5.44 16.68 0.86
CA PRO A 5 6.32 17.11 -0.23
C PRO A 5 7.63 17.78 0.21
N ASP A 6 7.58 18.64 1.24
CA ASP A 6 8.70 19.52 1.55
C ASP A 6 9.85 18.87 2.34
N THR A 7 9.64 17.67 2.90
CA THR A 7 10.64 16.99 3.75
C THR A 7 10.93 15.55 3.34
N ALA A 8 10.19 15.01 2.39
CA ALA A 8 10.26 13.59 2.03
C ALA A 8 11.66 13.20 1.54
N GLU A 9 12.29 14.00 0.69
CA GLU A 9 13.63 13.71 0.15
C GLU A 9 14.69 13.68 1.24
N GLU A 10 14.66 14.63 2.17
CA GLU A 10 15.60 14.69 3.29
C GLU A 10 15.44 13.47 4.21
N VAL A 11 14.21 13.09 4.51
CA VAL A 11 13.91 11.93 5.37
C VAL A 11 14.31 10.63 4.66
N ILE A 12 14.04 10.48 3.37
CA ILE A 12 14.47 9.34 2.57
C ILE A 12 16.01 9.22 2.62
N ALA A 13 16.71 10.30 2.39
CA ALA A 13 18.17 10.32 2.45
C ALA A 13 18.71 9.92 3.84
N ALA A 14 18.10 10.41 4.91
CA ALA A 14 18.47 10.07 6.28
C ALA A 14 18.24 8.58 6.59
N ILE A 15 17.12 8.01 6.17
CA ILE A 15 16.80 6.57 6.35
C ILE A 15 17.82 5.72 5.57
N ARG A 16 18.12 6.09 4.33
CA ARG A 16 19.14 5.40 3.51
C ARG A 16 20.54 5.48 4.14
N ALA A 17 20.93 6.63 4.65
CA ALA A 17 22.21 6.84 5.32
C ALA A 17 22.34 5.96 6.58
N ALA A 18 21.23 5.63 7.24
CA ALA A 18 21.18 4.70 8.36
C ALA A 18 21.26 3.21 7.94
N GLY A 19 21.36 2.90 6.65
CA GLY A 19 21.41 1.55 6.12
C GLY A 19 20.07 0.82 6.08
N CYS A 20 18.95 1.54 6.17
CA CYS A 20 17.61 0.98 6.18
C CYS A 20 16.93 1.08 4.81
N GLN A 21 15.99 0.16 4.57
CA GLN A 21 15.03 0.32 3.48
C GLN A 21 14.03 1.43 3.83
N VAL A 22 13.47 2.07 2.81
CA VAL A 22 12.56 3.19 3.00
C VAL A 22 11.23 2.95 2.29
N GLY A 23 10.14 3.16 3.02
CA GLY A 23 8.79 3.18 2.47
C GLY A 23 8.15 4.55 2.64
N ILE A 24 7.24 4.88 1.73
CA ILE A 24 6.42 6.08 1.79
C ILE A 24 4.94 5.69 1.79
N SER A 25 4.13 6.38 2.58
CA SER A 25 2.69 6.10 2.64
C SER A 25 1.86 7.28 2.13
N ILE A 26 0.72 6.96 1.57
CA ILE A 26 -0.29 7.96 1.18
C ILE A 26 -1.63 7.65 1.86
N ARG A 27 -2.26 8.69 2.35
CA ARG A 27 -3.62 8.64 2.89
C ARG A 27 -4.65 8.59 1.77
N PRO A 28 -5.90 8.20 2.07
CA PRO A 28 -6.97 8.18 1.06
C PRO A 28 -7.17 9.51 0.32
N GLY A 29 -7.02 10.63 1.03
CA GLY A 29 -7.17 11.97 0.45
C GLY A 29 -5.96 12.49 -0.32
N THR A 30 -4.81 11.81 -0.26
CA THR A 30 -3.60 12.23 -0.97
C THR A 30 -3.65 11.75 -2.42
N PRO A 31 -3.43 12.64 -3.42
CA PRO A 31 -3.35 12.22 -4.82
C PRO A 31 -2.24 11.20 -5.05
N VAL A 32 -2.47 10.21 -5.89
CA VAL A 32 -1.47 9.17 -6.19
C VAL A 32 -0.24 9.73 -6.89
N GLU A 33 -0.38 10.82 -7.61
CA GLU A 33 0.71 11.54 -8.26
C GLU A 33 1.78 12.02 -7.28
N ALA A 34 1.41 12.20 -6.00
CA ALA A 34 2.35 12.59 -4.95
C ALA A 34 3.47 11.56 -4.73
N VAL A 35 3.25 10.28 -5.04
CA VAL A 35 4.27 9.24 -4.90
C VAL A 35 5.00 8.90 -6.21
N PHE A 36 4.53 9.39 -7.34
CA PHE A 36 5.17 9.11 -8.63
C PHE A 36 6.66 9.49 -8.67
N PRO A 37 7.11 10.65 -8.15
CA PRO A 37 8.54 10.99 -8.12
C PRO A 37 9.39 10.00 -7.32
N TYR A 38 8.79 9.28 -6.37
CA TYR A 38 9.49 8.37 -5.48
C TYR A 38 9.55 6.92 -5.98
N LEU A 39 8.83 6.59 -7.06
CA LEU A 39 8.92 5.29 -7.72
C LEU A 39 10.36 5.05 -8.21
N GLY A 40 10.95 3.94 -7.78
CA GLY A 40 12.35 3.63 -8.03
C GLY A 40 13.33 4.27 -7.03
N VAL A 41 12.86 5.20 -6.19
CA VAL A 41 13.66 5.86 -5.12
C VAL A 41 13.42 5.16 -3.78
N VAL A 42 12.16 4.86 -3.46
CA VAL A 42 11.78 4.10 -2.26
C VAL A 42 11.61 2.62 -2.57
N ASP A 43 11.70 1.78 -1.55
CA ASP A 43 11.53 0.33 -1.69
C ASP A 43 10.06 -0.07 -1.72
N LEU A 44 9.20 0.71 -1.05
CA LEU A 44 7.80 0.38 -0.84
C LEU A 44 6.93 1.64 -0.82
N ILE A 45 5.75 1.53 -1.42
CA ILE A 45 4.67 2.51 -1.29
C ILE A 45 3.50 1.84 -0.57
N LEU A 46 3.09 2.41 0.57
CA LEU A 46 1.92 1.98 1.32
C LEU A 46 0.71 2.83 0.93
N VAL A 47 -0.30 2.17 0.39
CA VAL A 47 -1.59 2.79 0.07
C VAL A 47 -2.56 2.51 1.21
N MET A 48 -2.93 3.55 1.95
CA MET A 48 -3.96 3.44 2.97
C MET A 48 -5.34 3.36 2.33
N SER A 49 -6.07 2.31 2.64
CA SER A 49 -7.42 2.03 2.13
C SER A 49 -8.53 2.37 3.12
N VAL A 50 -8.16 2.94 4.26
CA VAL A 50 -9.02 3.57 5.28
C VAL A 50 -8.32 4.80 5.81
N GLU A 51 -9.04 5.70 6.49
CA GLU A 51 -8.38 6.79 7.21
C GLU A 51 -7.54 6.22 8.37
N PRO A 52 -6.25 6.61 8.50
CA PRO A 52 -5.40 6.11 9.57
C PRO A 52 -5.87 6.61 10.95
N GLY A 53 -5.65 5.80 11.98
CA GLY A 53 -5.87 6.19 13.37
C GLY A 53 -6.77 5.29 14.19
N PHE A 54 -7.63 4.47 13.59
CA PHE A 54 -8.45 3.49 14.32
C PHE A 54 -8.76 2.25 13.48
N GLY A 55 -8.89 1.11 14.15
CA GLY A 55 -9.20 -0.16 13.51
C GLY A 55 -10.67 -0.30 13.10
N GLY A 56 -10.97 -1.27 12.25
CA GLY A 56 -12.35 -1.64 11.89
C GLY A 56 -13.06 -0.69 10.95
N GLN A 57 -12.35 0.24 10.31
CA GLN A 57 -12.93 1.13 9.30
C GLN A 57 -13.24 0.38 8.01
N LYS A 58 -14.21 0.92 7.26
CA LYS A 58 -14.60 0.35 5.97
C LYS A 58 -13.57 0.66 4.89
N PHE A 59 -13.28 -0.34 4.08
CA PHE A 59 -12.48 -0.23 2.88
C PHE A 59 -13.04 0.85 1.93
N ILE A 60 -12.15 1.71 1.45
CA ILE A 60 -12.51 2.78 0.50
C ILE A 60 -12.55 2.20 -0.92
N PRO A 61 -13.71 2.23 -1.61
CA PRO A 61 -13.89 1.55 -2.90
C PRO A 61 -12.99 2.06 -4.04
N THR A 62 -12.44 3.27 -3.93
CA THR A 62 -11.52 3.83 -4.94
C THR A 62 -10.10 3.29 -4.83
N THR A 63 -9.78 2.54 -3.78
CA THR A 63 -8.43 2.03 -3.53
C THR A 63 -7.87 1.20 -4.69
N PRO A 64 -8.60 0.23 -5.30
CA PRO A 64 -8.07 -0.51 -6.44
C PRO A 64 -7.68 0.38 -7.62
N THR A 65 -8.47 1.42 -7.92
CA THR A 65 -8.16 2.38 -8.97
C THR A 65 -6.86 3.13 -8.67
N ARG A 66 -6.64 3.50 -7.42
CA ARG A 66 -5.40 4.17 -6.96
C ARG A 66 -4.19 3.24 -7.09
N ILE A 67 -4.32 2.00 -6.67
CA ILE A 67 -3.28 0.98 -6.83
C ILE A 67 -2.93 0.78 -8.31
N ALA A 68 -3.95 0.65 -9.15
CA ALA A 68 -3.75 0.47 -10.59
C ALA A 68 -2.99 1.64 -11.23
N ALA A 69 -3.27 2.87 -10.82
CA ALA A 69 -2.55 4.05 -11.30
C ALA A 69 -1.07 4.03 -10.90
N ILE A 70 -0.75 3.68 -9.65
CA ILE A 70 0.63 3.55 -9.17
C ILE A 70 1.34 2.39 -9.89
N CYS A 71 0.66 1.26 -10.06
CA CYS A 71 1.19 0.09 -10.76
C CYS A 71 1.52 0.40 -12.22
N ALA A 72 0.63 1.11 -12.92
CA ALA A 72 0.85 1.54 -14.30
C ALA A 72 2.07 2.46 -14.42
N GLU A 73 2.21 3.44 -13.53
CA GLU A 73 3.36 4.34 -13.52
C GLU A 73 4.66 3.60 -13.15
N ARG A 74 4.61 2.66 -12.20
CA ARG A 74 5.74 1.78 -11.87
C ARG A 74 6.22 1.01 -13.11
N THR A 75 5.30 0.43 -13.85
CA THR A 75 5.59 -0.32 -15.08
C THR A 75 6.17 0.58 -16.16
N ARG A 76 5.59 1.76 -16.34
CA ARG A 76 6.08 2.75 -17.30
C ARG A 76 7.52 3.17 -17.02
N ARG A 77 7.89 3.28 -15.75
CA ARG A 77 9.25 3.65 -15.31
C ARG A 77 10.21 2.47 -15.27
N GLY A 78 9.72 1.23 -15.33
CA GLY A 78 10.54 0.03 -15.25
C GLY A 78 11.22 -0.16 -13.89
N CYS A 79 10.56 0.24 -12.79
CA CYS A 79 11.10 0.09 -11.44
C CYS A 79 10.38 -0.99 -10.64
N ASP A 80 10.99 -1.44 -9.53
CA ASP A 80 10.56 -2.58 -8.73
C ASP A 80 9.98 -2.18 -7.36
N THR A 81 9.60 -0.92 -7.17
CA THR A 81 9.00 -0.44 -5.91
C THR A 81 7.77 -1.29 -5.58
N LEU A 82 7.74 -1.86 -4.38
CA LEU A 82 6.60 -2.67 -3.91
C LEU A 82 5.40 -1.79 -3.59
N ILE A 83 4.21 -2.32 -3.82
CA ILE A 83 2.94 -1.67 -3.47
C ILE A 83 2.27 -2.49 -2.38
N GLU A 84 2.12 -1.89 -1.21
CA GLU A 84 1.45 -2.47 -0.04
C GLU A 84 0.14 -1.74 0.21
N VAL A 85 -0.85 -2.46 0.70
CA VAL A 85 -2.18 -1.91 1.03
C VAL A 85 -2.54 -2.28 2.46
N ASP A 86 -3.00 -1.29 3.22
CA ASP A 86 -3.46 -1.48 4.59
C ASP A 86 -4.80 -0.78 4.82
N GLY A 87 -5.75 -1.52 5.36
CA GLY A 87 -7.05 -1.03 5.79
C GLY A 87 -8.23 -1.76 5.14
N GLY A 88 -9.04 -2.41 5.95
CA GLY A 88 -10.25 -3.09 5.49
C GLY A 88 -10.02 -4.27 4.54
N ILE A 89 -8.83 -4.89 4.61
CA ILE A 89 -8.49 -6.04 3.79
C ILE A 89 -9.18 -7.31 4.33
N ASN A 90 -9.91 -7.98 3.46
CA ASN A 90 -10.61 -9.22 3.73
C ASN A 90 -10.70 -10.07 2.46
N THR A 91 -11.46 -11.17 2.49
CA THR A 91 -11.59 -12.09 1.36
C THR A 91 -12.29 -11.51 0.13
N GLU A 92 -12.96 -10.38 0.27
CA GLU A 92 -13.61 -9.66 -0.84
C GLU A 92 -12.72 -8.56 -1.39
N THR A 93 -12.13 -7.74 -0.51
CA THR A 93 -11.35 -6.55 -0.91
C THR A 93 -9.91 -6.89 -1.30
N GLY A 94 -9.31 -7.90 -0.66
CA GLY A 94 -7.94 -8.32 -0.95
C GLY A 94 -7.72 -8.71 -2.42
N PRO A 95 -8.55 -9.60 -3.00
CA PRO A 95 -8.43 -9.95 -4.41
C PRO A 95 -8.54 -8.76 -5.37
N LEU A 96 -9.35 -7.76 -5.04
CA LEU A 96 -9.47 -6.54 -5.85
C LEU A 96 -8.16 -5.75 -5.86
N CYS A 97 -7.49 -5.67 -4.71
CA CYS A 97 -6.20 -5.00 -4.59
C CYS A 97 -5.09 -5.76 -5.34
N ILE A 98 -5.08 -7.08 -5.25
CA ILE A 98 -4.12 -7.93 -5.98
C ILE A 98 -4.32 -7.78 -7.49
N ALA A 99 -5.56 -7.83 -7.96
CA ALA A 99 -5.87 -7.65 -9.37
C ALA A 99 -5.46 -6.26 -9.90
N ALA A 100 -5.48 -5.25 -9.03
CA ALA A 100 -5.03 -3.89 -9.35
C ALA A 100 -3.49 -3.74 -9.36
N GLY A 101 -2.75 -4.70 -8.83
CA GLY A 101 -1.29 -4.70 -8.84
C GLY A 101 -0.61 -4.56 -7.48
N ALA A 102 -1.34 -4.72 -6.37
CA ALA A 102 -0.74 -4.77 -5.04
C ALA A 102 0.14 -6.02 -4.89
N ASP A 103 1.30 -5.84 -4.29
CA ASP A 103 2.26 -6.92 -4.00
C ASP A 103 2.05 -7.47 -2.59
N TRP A 104 1.73 -6.59 -1.63
CA TRP A 104 1.55 -6.96 -0.23
C TRP A 104 0.20 -6.45 0.30
N LEU A 105 -0.45 -7.28 1.11
CA LEU A 105 -1.70 -6.97 1.79
C LEU A 105 -1.50 -7.08 3.30
N VAL A 106 -1.93 -6.05 4.03
CA VAL A 106 -1.99 -6.09 5.49
C VAL A 106 -3.42 -6.42 5.91
N ALA A 107 -3.61 -7.56 6.55
CA ALA A 107 -4.90 -8.02 7.06
C ALA A 107 -4.82 -8.17 8.58
N GLY A 108 -5.65 -7.45 9.29
CA GLY A 108 -5.72 -7.48 10.75
C GLY A 108 -7.02 -8.08 11.26
N SER A 109 -8.05 -7.26 11.47
CA SER A 109 -9.31 -7.69 12.08
C SER A 109 -10.01 -8.81 11.32
N SER A 110 -9.98 -8.82 10.00
CA SER A 110 -10.57 -9.89 9.19
C SER A 110 -9.93 -11.25 9.44
N LEU A 111 -8.62 -11.28 9.71
CA LEU A 111 -7.88 -12.50 10.03
C LEU A 111 -8.10 -12.93 11.48
N PHE A 112 -8.00 -12.01 12.43
CA PHE A 112 -8.13 -12.29 13.87
C PHE A 112 -9.55 -12.68 14.28
N HIS A 113 -10.57 -12.18 13.58
CA HIS A 113 -11.99 -12.50 13.85
C HIS A 113 -12.56 -13.55 12.92
N ALA A 114 -11.78 -14.11 11.99
CA ALA A 114 -12.23 -15.17 11.09
C ALA A 114 -12.45 -16.49 11.85
N MET A 115 -13.48 -17.23 11.47
CA MET A 115 -13.72 -18.58 11.99
C MET A 115 -12.67 -19.58 11.47
N ASP A 116 -12.13 -19.33 10.27
CA ASP A 116 -11.04 -20.10 9.66
C ASP A 116 -9.97 -19.13 9.10
N PRO A 117 -8.98 -18.74 9.92
CA PRO A 117 -7.90 -17.86 9.47
C PRO A 117 -7.09 -18.43 8.29
N ALA A 118 -6.92 -19.74 8.21
CA ALA A 118 -6.19 -20.38 7.13
C ALA A 118 -6.88 -20.18 5.78
N ALA A 119 -8.21 -20.29 5.73
CA ALA A 119 -8.98 -20.03 4.53
C ALA A 119 -8.83 -18.56 4.06
N VAL A 120 -8.85 -17.60 4.99
CA VAL A 120 -8.62 -16.18 4.70
C VAL A 120 -7.22 -15.97 4.10
N VAL A 121 -6.19 -16.52 4.72
CA VAL A 121 -4.80 -16.43 4.23
C VAL A 121 -4.68 -17.00 2.82
N ASN A 122 -5.30 -18.16 2.57
CA ASN A 122 -5.27 -18.79 1.24
C ASN A 122 -5.90 -17.91 0.16
N VAL A 123 -7.03 -17.27 0.45
CA VAL A 123 -7.68 -16.33 -0.49
C VAL A 123 -6.78 -15.13 -0.76
N LEU A 124 -6.19 -14.54 0.28
CA LEU A 124 -5.32 -13.36 0.15
C LEU A 124 -3.97 -13.67 -0.51
N HIS A 125 -3.52 -14.92 -0.46
CA HIS A 125 -2.30 -15.38 -1.12
C HIS A 125 -2.48 -15.80 -2.57
N SER A 126 -3.71 -15.93 -3.04
CA SER A 126 -4.01 -16.32 -4.42
C SER A 126 -3.76 -15.17 -5.38
N LYS A 127 -2.71 -15.27 -6.14
CA LYS A 127 -2.43 -14.36 -7.26
C LYS A 127 -2.92 -14.95 -8.57
#